data_ab81ed2acad9ab5eb1914bd2792e5f96
#
_entry.id   ab81ed2acad9ab5eb1914bd2792e5f96
#
_cell.length_a   1.000
_cell.length_b   1.000
_cell.length_c   1.000
_cell.angle_alpha   90.00
_cell.angle_beta   90.00
_cell.angle_gamma   90.00
#
_symmetry.space_group_name_H-M   'P 1'
#
loop_
_entity.id
_entity.type
_entity.pdbx_description
1 polymer ?
#
loop_
_entity_poly.entity_id
_entity_poly.type
_entity_poly.pdbx_seq_one_letter_code
_entity_poly.pdbx_strand_id
1 'polypeptide(L)'
;MQRIRGRAADALRPLKMMRGFQKGPAGSVLIEMGRTRVICAASVENRVPYFLRGTGTGWIKAEYALLPSATATRTPPEACQGRQSGRTQEIQRLIGRSLRSVVDLAALGERTIAVDCDVIEADGGTRTAAITGAFVALVEACASFYEKGKTFPVKDFLAAVSVGLAKDSEPILDLCYEEDSTALVDMNVVMTGAYDFVEVQGTGEGRPFSRREMTALLALAEKGIDELIAKEKDALGGELVWKVGRIG
;
A
#
# COMPACT_ATOMS: atom_id res chain seq x y z
N MET A 1 25.33 -12.14 4.56
CA MET A 1 25.26 -11.14 5.69
C MET A 1 24.14 -11.54 6.63
N GLN A 2 24.32 -11.48 7.95
CA GLN A 2 23.21 -11.70 8.87
C GLN A 2 22.38 -10.42 8.90
N ARG A 3 21.14 -10.46 8.40
CA ARG A 3 20.21 -9.32 8.45
C ARG A 3 19.94 -8.88 9.88
N ILE A 4 19.53 -7.64 10.03
CA ILE A 4 19.14 -7.06 11.31
C ILE A 4 18.11 -7.97 11.99
N ARG A 5 18.37 -8.32 13.25
CA ARG A 5 17.57 -9.26 14.07
C ARG A 5 17.52 -10.70 13.55
N GLY A 6 18.53 -11.15 12.77
CA GLY A 6 18.64 -12.54 12.31
C GLY A 6 17.57 -12.98 11.31
N ARG A 7 16.88 -12.05 10.63
CA ARG A 7 15.84 -12.34 9.65
C ARG A 7 16.45 -12.96 8.38
N ALA A 8 15.80 -13.95 7.78
CA ALA A 8 16.22 -14.50 6.49
C ALA A 8 16.09 -13.45 5.37
N ALA A 9 16.91 -13.57 4.31
CA ALA A 9 16.94 -12.62 3.21
C ALA A 9 15.57 -12.48 2.53
N ASP A 10 14.84 -13.56 2.44
CA ASP A 10 13.55 -13.69 1.76
C ASP A 10 12.34 -13.63 2.72
N ALA A 11 12.50 -13.18 3.95
CA ALA A 11 11.42 -13.09 4.94
C ALA A 11 10.89 -11.68 5.09
N LEU A 12 9.58 -11.55 5.21
CA LEU A 12 8.92 -10.31 5.64
C LEU A 12 9.21 -10.00 7.11
N ARG A 13 9.14 -8.74 7.51
CA ARG A 13 9.04 -8.36 8.92
C ARG A 13 7.73 -8.90 9.51
N PRO A 14 7.62 -9.07 10.84
CA PRO A 14 6.34 -9.39 11.47
C PRO A 14 5.25 -8.44 11.00
N LEU A 15 4.17 -8.99 10.45
CA LEU A 15 3.05 -8.25 9.89
C LEU A 15 1.81 -8.43 10.75
N LYS A 16 1.12 -7.34 11.06
CA LYS A 16 -0.16 -7.32 11.74
C LYS A 16 -1.09 -6.29 11.11
N MET A 17 -2.34 -6.68 10.90
CA MET A 17 -3.40 -5.79 10.42
C MET A 17 -4.56 -5.80 11.40
N MET A 18 -4.99 -4.63 11.85
CA MET A 18 -6.10 -4.47 12.81
C MET A 18 -7.19 -3.64 12.15
N ARG A 19 -8.25 -4.30 11.70
CA ARG A 19 -9.43 -3.67 11.09
C ARG A 19 -10.28 -2.94 12.12
N GLY A 20 -11.09 -1.98 11.63
CA GLY A 20 -11.99 -1.21 12.49
C GLY A 20 -11.25 -0.40 13.53
N PHE A 21 -10.00 -0.02 13.25
CA PHE A 21 -9.17 0.74 14.18
C PHE A 21 -9.76 2.10 14.54
N GLN A 22 -10.35 2.78 13.58
CA GLN A 22 -11.14 4.00 13.76
C GLN A 22 -12.62 3.71 13.51
N LYS A 23 -13.52 4.30 14.31
CA LYS A 23 -14.97 4.05 14.21
C LYS A 23 -15.70 4.96 13.20
N GLY A 24 -15.10 6.07 12.79
CA GLY A 24 -15.75 7.06 11.94
C GLY A 24 -15.74 6.73 10.44
N PRO A 25 -14.59 6.32 9.88
CA PRO A 25 -14.49 5.95 8.47
C PRO A 25 -15.28 4.68 8.13
N ALA A 26 -15.67 4.54 6.85
CA ALA A 26 -16.36 3.35 6.36
C ALA A 26 -15.46 2.10 6.35
N GLY A 27 -14.15 2.29 6.20
CA GLY A 27 -13.12 1.25 6.40
C GLY A 27 -11.93 1.83 7.14
N SER A 28 -11.30 1.06 8.01
CA SER A 28 -10.14 1.54 8.76
C SER A 28 -9.25 0.40 9.23
N VAL A 29 -7.94 0.55 9.01
CA VAL A 29 -6.92 -0.45 9.34
C VAL A 29 -5.71 0.22 9.97
N LEU A 30 -5.21 -0.34 11.07
CA LEU A 30 -3.82 -0.14 11.49
C LEU A 30 -3.00 -1.30 10.92
N ILE A 31 -2.05 -1.00 10.04
CA ILE A 31 -1.05 -1.95 9.55
C ILE A 31 0.29 -1.73 10.26
N GLU A 32 0.88 -2.82 10.75
CA GLU A 32 2.19 -2.85 11.37
C GLU A 32 3.09 -3.81 10.59
N MET A 33 4.20 -3.32 10.04
CA MET A 33 5.25 -4.10 9.36
C MET A 33 6.58 -3.88 10.10
N GLY A 34 6.91 -4.81 11.00
CA GLY A 34 7.99 -4.59 11.96
C GLY A 34 7.68 -3.40 12.86
N ARG A 35 8.50 -2.35 12.78
CA ARG A 35 8.26 -1.08 13.50
C ARG A 35 7.51 -0.04 12.66
N THR A 36 7.38 -0.24 11.36
CA THR A 36 6.57 0.66 10.53
C THR A 36 5.10 0.48 10.86
N ARG A 37 4.40 1.57 11.17
CA ARG A 37 2.98 1.61 11.53
C ARG A 37 2.27 2.68 10.73
N VAL A 38 1.18 2.29 10.07
CA VAL A 38 0.37 3.22 9.26
C VAL A 38 -1.10 3.02 9.60
N ILE A 39 -1.80 4.12 9.88
CA ILE A 39 -3.26 4.13 9.93
C ILE A 39 -3.76 4.41 8.52
N CYS A 40 -4.60 3.53 7.99
CA CYS A 40 -5.27 3.71 6.71
C CYS A 40 -6.77 3.82 6.97
N ALA A 41 -7.39 4.92 6.54
CA ALA A 41 -8.82 5.18 6.73
C ALA A 41 -9.47 5.47 5.36
N ALA A 42 -10.61 4.84 5.07
CA ALA A 42 -11.34 5.01 3.84
C ALA A 42 -12.73 5.58 4.12
N SER A 43 -12.98 6.77 3.63
CA SER A 43 -14.25 7.51 3.75
C SER A 43 -14.99 7.52 2.42
N VAL A 44 -16.31 7.32 2.45
CA VAL A 44 -17.18 7.33 1.27
C VAL A 44 -17.86 8.69 1.15
N GLU A 45 -17.64 9.39 0.04
CA GLU A 45 -18.30 10.65 -0.30
C GLU A 45 -19.30 10.40 -1.45
N ASN A 46 -20.57 10.82 -1.30
CA ASN A 46 -21.60 10.71 -2.33
C ASN A 46 -21.48 11.83 -3.37
N ARG A 47 -20.28 12.08 -3.85
CA ARG A 47 -19.95 13.06 -4.89
C ARG A 47 -18.67 12.65 -5.58
N VAL A 48 -18.52 13.07 -6.82
CA VAL A 48 -17.29 12.88 -7.61
C VAL A 48 -16.66 14.24 -7.96
N PRO A 49 -15.37 14.26 -8.31
CA PRO A 49 -14.73 15.45 -8.88
C PRO A 49 -15.52 15.98 -10.07
N TYR A 50 -15.40 17.30 -10.31
CA TYR A 50 -16.20 17.99 -11.35
C TYR A 50 -16.12 17.30 -12.72
N PHE A 51 -14.93 16.84 -13.11
CA PHE A 51 -14.68 16.18 -14.41
C PHE A 51 -15.35 14.80 -14.58
N LEU A 52 -15.90 14.22 -13.52
CA LEU A 52 -16.63 12.93 -13.55
C LEU A 52 -18.13 13.07 -13.32
N ARG A 53 -18.65 14.26 -13.10
CA ARG A 53 -20.08 14.45 -12.85
C ARG A 53 -20.91 14.06 -14.07
N GLY A 54 -21.94 13.24 -13.86
CA GLY A 54 -22.84 12.76 -14.91
C GLY A 54 -22.24 11.65 -15.78
N THR A 55 -21.05 11.12 -15.44
CA THR A 55 -20.43 10.00 -16.19
C THR A 55 -20.82 8.64 -15.65
N GLY A 56 -21.46 8.57 -14.47
CA GLY A 56 -21.74 7.33 -13.77
C GLY A 56 -20.49 6.64 -13.17
N THR A 57 -19.33 7.32 -13.22
CA THR A 57 -18.03 6.76 -12.80
C THR A 57 -17.60 7.35 -11.47
N GLY A 58 -17.14 6.49 -10.56
CA GLY A 58 -16.61 6.89 -9.27
C GLY A 58 -15.12 7.25 -9.30
N TRP A 59 -14.60 7.63 -8.16
CA TRP A 59 -13.20 8.02 -8.02
C TRP A 59 -12.58 7.51 -6.72
N ILE A 60 -11.26 7.32 -6.72
CA ILE A 60 -10.47 7.06 -5.51
C ILE A 60 -9.38 8.12 -5.45
N LYS A 61 -9.32 8.85 -4.35
CA LYS A 61 -8.22 9.75 -4.00
C LYS A 61 -7.49 9.20 -2.78
N ALA A 62 -6.21 9.48 -2.68
CA ALA A 62 -5.41 9.11 -1.53
C ALA A 62 -4.63 10.31 -1.02
N GLU A 63 -4.53 10.39 0.30
CA GLU A 63 -3.68 11.31 1.03
C GLU A 63 -2.63 10.50 1.81
N TYR A 64 -1.46 11.08 2.01
CA TYR A 64 -0.39 10.44 2.74
C TYR A 64 0.32 11.47 3.60
N ALA A 65 0.54 11.15 4.85
CA ALA A 65 1.28 12.02 5.77
C ALA A 65 2.14 11.21 6.72
N LEU A 66 3.23 11.83 7.19
CA LEU A 66 3.99 11.35 8.35
C LEU A 66 3.68 12.24 9.55
N LEU A 67 3.37 11.61 10.69
CA LEU A 67 3.30 12.36 11.95
C LEU A 67 4.68 12.97 12.27
N PRO A 68 4.72 14.13 12.91
CA PRO A 68 5.99 14.80 13.23
C PRO A 68 7.01 13.94 13.96
N SER A 69 6.55 13.02 14.79
CA SER A 69 7.38 12.11 15.58
C SER A 69 7.44 10.67 15.00
N ALA A 70 7.03 10.48 13.74
CA ALA A 70 7.06 9.18 13.09
C ALA A 70 8.49 8.67 12.83
N THR A 71 9.46 9.56 12.75
CA THR A 71 10.90 9.27 12.55
C THR A 71 11.71 9.59 13.81
N ALA A 72 12.92 9.05 13.91
CA ALA A 72 13.83 9.30 15.05
C ALA A 72 14.08 10.79 15.32
N THR A 73 14.13 11.60 14.26
CA THR A 73 14.21 13.06 14.37
C THR A 73 12.85 13.65 14.03
N ARG A 74 12.31 14.49 14.92
CA ARG A 74 11.04 15.17 14.71
C ARG A 74 11.09 16.07 13.47
N THR A 75 10.12 15.90 12.56
CA THR A 75 9.94 16.76 11.39
C THR A 75 8.75 17.70 11.59
N PRO A 76 8.83 18.99 11.16
CA PRO A 76 7.67 19.88 11.20
C PRO A 76 6.53 19.34 10.32
N PRO A 77 5.25 19.47 10.73
CA PRO A 77 4.12 19.11 9.87
C PRO A 77 4.15 19.90 8.56
N GLU A 78 3.89 19.25 7.44
CA GLU A 78 3.85 19.90 6.12
C GLU A 78 2.77 21.00 6.03
N ALA A 79 1.66 20.82 6.76
CA ALA A 79 0.63 21.84 6.88
C ALA A 79 1.15 23.18 7.41
N CYS A 80 2.16 23.17 8.31
CA CYS A 80 2.79 24.38 8.83
C CYS A 80 3.73 25.03 7.80
N GLN A 81 4.13 24.32 6.75
CA GLN A 81 5.00 24.83 5.70
C GLN A 81 4.23 25.40 4.51
N GLY A 82 2.88 25.33 4.52
CA GLY A 82 2.00 25.86 3.48
C GLY A 82 2.03 25.07 2.16
N ARG A 83 2.82 24.00 2.07
CA ARG A 83 2.89 23.11 0.89
C ARG A 83 3.32 21.71 1.28
N GLN A 84 2.82 20.73 0.53
CA GLN A 84 3.28 19.35 0.62
C GLN A 84 4.63 19.18 -0.11
N SER A 85 5.47 18.30 0.39
CA SER A 85 6.71 17.91 -0.27
C SER A 85 6.43 17.14 -1.58
N GLY A 86 7.40 17.16 -2.50
CA GLY A 86 7.32 16.36 -3.72
C GLY A 86 7.19 14.86 -3.43
N ARG A 87 7.86 14.37 -2.38
CA ARG A 87 7.76 12.98 -1.91
C ARG A 87 6.33 12.62 -1.45
N THR A 88 5.71 13.47 -0.65
CA THR A 88 4.32 13.27 -0.19
C THR A 88 3.37 13.19 -1.37
N GLN A 89 3.46 14.14 -2.31
CA GLN A 89 2.61 14.15 -3.51
C GLN A 89 2.84 12.93 -4.42
N GLU A 90 4.09 12.48 -4.56
CA GLU A 90 4.43 11.26 -5.30
C GLU A 90 3.75 10.04 -4.69
N ILE A 91 3.88 9.86 -3.36
CA ILE A 91 3.30 8.71 -2.65
C ILE A 91 1.78 8.74 -2.69
N GLN A 92 1.14 9.89 -2.53
CA GLN A 92 -0.32 10.04 -2.69
C GLN A 92 -0.79 9.57 -4.07
N ARG A 93 -0.07 9.99 -5.13
CA ARG A 93 -0.38 9.57 -6.51
C ARG A 93 -0.19 8.07 -6.70
N LEU A 94 0.87 7.52 -6.12
CA LEU A 94 1.19 6.10 -6.18
C LEU A 94 0.07 5.28 -5.51
N ILE A 95 -0.32 5.58 -4.27
CA ILE A 95 -1.40 4.91 -3.55
C ILE A 95 -2.70 4.99 -4.37
N GLY A 96 -3.10 6.19 -4.78
CA GLY A 96 -4.34 6.39 -5.52
C GLY A 96 -4.37 5.63 -6.85
N ARG A 97 -3.27 5.60 -7.62
CA ARG A 97 -3.15 4.85 -8.86
C ARG A 97 -3.21 3.35 -8.60
N SER A 98 -2.51 2.87 -7.58
CA SER A 98 -2.48 1.46 -7.22
C SER A 98 -3.87 0.95 -6.85
N LEU A 99 -4.60 1.67 -6.01
CA LEU A 99 -5.96 1.30 -5.63
C LEU A 99 -6.92 1.31 -6.83
N ARG A 100 -6.80 2.31 -7.73
CA ARG A 100 -7.65 2.39 -8.93
C ARG A 100 -7.42 1.25 -9.92
N SER A 101 -6.24 0.64 -9.97
CA SER A 101 -5.94 -0.46 -10.88
C SER A 101 -6.80 -1.71 -10.62
N VAL A 102 -7.17 -1.93 -9.37
CA VAL A 102 -7.97 -3.09 -8.94
C VAL A 102 -9.43 -2.77 -8.66
N VAL A 103 -9.91 -1.58 -9.05
CA VAL A 103 -11.30 -1.17 -8.83
C VAL A 103 -12.02 -0.93 -10.15
N ASP A 104 -13.23 -1.43 -10.25
CA ASP A 104 -14.19 -1.04 -11.27
C ASP A 104 -14.85 0.28 -10.84
N LEU A 105 -14.39 1.37 -11.42
CA LEU A 105 -14.89 2.71 -11.11
C LEU A 105 -16.33 2.93 -11.57
N ALA A 106 -16.82 2.17 -12.56
CA ALA A 106 -18.23 2.22 -12.95
C ALA A 106 -19.11 1.50 -11.92
N ALA A 107 -18.68 0.34 -11.43
CA ALA A 107 -19.38 -0.36 -10.34
C ALA A 107 -19.38 0.46 -9.03
N LEU A 108 -18.38 1.33 -8.83
CA LEU A 108 -18.34 2.27 -7.71
C LEU A 108 -19.49 3.31 -7.77
N GLY A 109 -19.95 3.65 -9.00
CA GLY A 109 -20.92 4.71 -9.24
C GLY A 109 -20.36 6.08 -8.86
N GLU A 110 -21.17 7.14 -8.94
CA GLU A 110 -20.72 8.52 -8.66
C GLU A 110 -20.40 8.76 -7.17
N ARG A 111 -19.47 7.99 -6.64
CA ARG A 111 -18.91 8.15 -5.29
C ARG A 111 -17.41 8.39 -5.36
N THR A 112 -16.89 9.12 -4.39
CA THR A 112 -15.44 9.19 -4.15
C THR A 112 -15.12 8.41 -2.88
N ILE A 113 -14.12 7.52 -2.95
CA ILE A 113 -13.50 6.97 -1.75
C ILE A 113 -12.23 7.77 -1.50
N ALA A 114 -12.21 8.48 -0.38
CA ALA A 114 -11.04 9.19 0.12
C ALA A 114 -10.29 8.26 1.07
N VAL A 115 -9.03 7.97 0.75
CA VAL A 115 -8.17 7.10 1.57
C VAL A 115 -7.06 7.94 2.17
N ASP A 116 -7.05 8.03 3.48
CA ASP A 116 -6.04 8.75 4.27
C ASP A 116 -5.05 7.73 4.86
N CYS A 117 -3.77 7.94 4.65
CA CYS A 117 -2.68 7.08 5.14
C CYS A 117 -1.74 7.88 6.02
N ASP A 118 -1.87 7.74 7.33
CA ASP A 118 -1.07 8.45 8.32
C ASP A 118 -0.01 7.52 8.93
N VAL A 119 1.25 7.81 8.64
CA VAL A 119 2.38 7.06 9.22
C VAL A 119 2.64 7.55 10.62
N ILE A 120 2.43 6.67 11.60
CA ILE A 120 2.65 6.97 13.03
C ILE A 120 4.03 6.55 13.52
N GLU A 121 4.64 5.56 12.87
CA GLU A 121 6.04 5.16 13.10
C GLU A 121 6.65 4.68 11.77
N ALA A 122 7.84 5.19 11.41
CA ALA A 122 8.52 4.91 10.14
C ALA A 122 9.84 4.17 10.37
N ASP A 123 9.93 2.94 9.88
CA ASP A 123 11.13 2.09 9.89
C ASP A 123 11.32 1.39 8.53
N GLY A 124 11.34 2.18 7.43
CA GLY A 124 11.37 1.67 6.06
C GLY A 124 10.02 1.13 5.56
N GLY A 125 9.83 1.10 4.24
CA GLY A 125 8.63 0.54 3.59
C GLY A 125 7.31 1.26 3.92
N THR A 126 7.31 2.54 4.27
CA THR A 126 6.08 3.26 4.64
C THR A 126 5.08 3.38 3.50
N ARG A 127 5.55 3.57 2.25
CA ARG A 127 4.70 3.63 1.06
C ARG A 127 4.07 2.27 0.72
N THR A 128 4.81 1.19 0.87
CA THR A 128 4.32 -0.18 0.60
C THR A 128 3.33 -0.62 1.67
N ALA A 129 3.60 -0.35 2.94
CA ALA A 129 2.66 -0.56 4.04
C ALA A 129 1.37 0.26 3.85
N ALA A 130 1.48 1.54 3.42
CA ALA A 130 0.32 2.38 3.15
C ALA A 130 -0.55 1.81 2.02
N ILE A 131 0.02 1.33 0.91
CA ILE A 131 -0.75 0.72 -0.19
C ILE A 131 -1.49 -0.53 0.28
N THR A 132 -0.78 -1.44 0.96
CA THR A 132 -1.33 -2.71 1.45
C THR A 132 -2.43 -2.48 2.51
N GLY A 133 -2.21 -1.58 3.47
CA GLY A 133 -3.25 -1.23 4.47
C GLY A 133 -4.43 -0.47 3.85
N ALA A 134 -4.16 0.45 2.92
CA ALA A 134 -5.19 1.19 2.20
C ALA A 134 -6.10 0.27 1.39
N PHE A 135 -5.57 -0.80 0.79
CA PHE A 135 -6.37 -1.79 0.10
C PHE A 135 -7.39 -2.45 1.03
N VAL A 136 -6.99 -2.89 2.20
CA VAL A 136 -7.89 -3.51 3.18
C VAL A 136 -8.98 -2.52 3.64
N ALA A 137 -8.62 -1.28 3.92
CA ALA A 137 -9.58 -0.22 4.27
C ALA A 137 -10.55 0.09 3.12
N LEU A 138 -10.07 0.08 1.87
CA LEU A 138 -10.89 0.27 0.67
C LEU A 138 -11.93 -0.86 0.51
N VAL A 139 -11.54 -2.12 0.71
CA VAL A 139 -12.48 -3.25 0.64
C VAL A 139 -13.60 -3.11 1.67
N GLU A 140 -13.28 -2.72 2.91
CA GLU A 140 -14.28 -2.43 3.95
C GLU A 140 -15.22 -1.29 3.54
N ALA A 141 -14.66 -0.21 3.02
CA ALA A 141 -15.45 0.95 2.58
C ALA A 141 -16.40 0.57 1.43
N CYS A 142 -15.94 -0.21 0.44
CA CYS A 142 -16.79 -0.74 -0.63
C CYS A 142 -17.90 -1.66 -0.08
N ALA A 143 -17.60 -2.46 0.91
CA ALA A 143 -18.59 -3.36 1.52
C ALA A 143 -19.71 -2.62 2.26
N SER A 144 -19.45 -1.41 2.77
CA SER A 144 -20.43 -0.62 3.53
C SER A 144 -21.63 -0.15 2.70
N PHE A 145 -21.50 -0.03 1.38
CA PHE A 145 -22.57 0.37 0.47
C PHE A 145 -22.89 -0.68 -0.60
N TYR A 146 -22.25 -1.85 -0.52
CA TYR A 146 -22.49 -2.93 -1.48
C TYR A 146 -23.90 -3.51 -1.36
N GLU A 147 -24.60 -3.58 -2.48
CA GLU A 147 -25.92 -4.20 -2.58
C GLU A 147 -25.80 -5.61 -3.18
N LYS A 148 -26.44 -6.59 -2.54
CA LYS A 148 -26.45 -7.99 -3.00
C LYS A 148 -27.02 -8.07 -4.44
N GLY A 149 -26.32 -8.78 -5.31
CA GLY A 149 -26.71 -8.94 -6.73
C GLY A 149 -26.13 -7.88 -7.66
N LYS A 150 -25.32 -6.94 -7.15
CA LYS A 150 -24.52 -6.03 -7.97
C LYS A 150 -23.07 -6.49 -8.03
N THR A 151 -22.31 -5.99 -9.01
CA THR A 151 -20.86 -6.19 -9.09
C THR A 151 -20.18 -5.52 -7.89
N PHE A 152 -19.31 -6.24 -7.19
CA PHE A 152 -18.49 -5.65 -6.14
C PHE A 152 -17.38 -4.80 -6.78
N PRO A 153 -17.16 -3.55 -6.35
CA PRO A 153 -16.24 -2.65 -7.05
C PRO A 153 -14.79 -3.14 -7.10
N VAL A 154 -14.32 -3.88 -6.08
CA VAL A 154 -12.94 -4.37 -6.04
C VAL A 154 -12.82 -5.67 -6.82
N LYS A 155 -12.00 -5.65 -7.90
CA LYS A 155 -11.83 -6.75 -8.86
C LYS A 155 -10.81 -7.78 -8.44
N ASP A 156 -9.76 -7.37 -7.75
CA ASP A 156 -8.63 -8.23 -7.36
C ASP A 156 -7.96 -7.70 -6.09
N PHE A 157 -7.11 -8.53 -5.48
CA PHE A 157 -6.24 -8.15 -4.38
C PHE A 157 -5.10 -7.24 -4.87
N LEU A 158 -4.50 -6.48 -3.95
CA LEU A 158 -3.42 -5.56 -4.27
C LEU A 158 -2.51 -5.43 -3.06
N ALA A 159 -1.24 -5.77 -3.21
CA ALA A 159 -0.24 -5.54 -2.19
C ALA A 159 1.02 -4.89 -2.74
N ALA A 160 1.83 -4.35 -1.86
CA ALA A 160 3.09 -3.71 -2.19
C ALA A 160 4.19 -4.10 -1.21
N VAL A 161 5.40 -4.30 -1.72
CA VAL A 161 6.56 -4.67 -0.92
C VAL A 161 7.82 -3.93 -1.40
N SER A 162 8.76 -3.68 -0.50
CA SER A 162 10.11 -3.26 -0.87
C SER A 162 11.02 -4.47 -1.01
N VAL A 163 11.91 -4.41 -2.00
CA VAL A 163 13.01 -5.36 -2.22
C VAL A 163 14.26 -4.58 -2.55
N GLY A 164 15.43 -5.11 -2.26
CA GLY A 164 16.66 -4.40 -2.57
C GLY A 164 17.87 -5.32 -2.62
N LEU A 165 19.02 -4.74 -3.01
CA LEU A 165 20.31 -5.40 -2.90
C LEU A 165 21.07 -4.85 -1.70
N ALA A 166 21.39 -5.72 -0.77
CA ALA A 166 22.26 -5.39 0.37
C ALA A 166 23.68 -5.04 -0.11
N LYS A 167 24.53 -4.53 0.79
CA LYS A 167 25.93 -4.14 0.47
C LYS A 167 26.76 -5.26 -0.16
N ASP A 168 26.50 -6.50 0.17
CA ASP A 168 27.11 -7.70 -0.40
C ASP A 168 26.42 -8.22 -1.67
N SER A 169 25.51 -7.43 -2.23
CA SER A 169 24.70 -7.74 -3.42
C SER A 169 23.71 -8.92 -3.22
N GLU A 170 23.42 -9.32 -1.97
CA GLU A 170 22.37 -10.28 -1.69
C GLU A 170 20.98 -9.61 -1.85
N PRO A 171 20.06 -10.22 -2.63
CA PRO A 171 18.67 -9.75 -2.69
C PRO A 171 17.98 -9.94 -1.34
N ILE A 172 17.32 -8.89 -0.85
CA ILE A 172 16.60 -8.91 0.42
C ILE A 172 15.18 -8.38 0.27
N LEU A 173 14.25 -9.01 0.99
CA LEU A 173 12.83 -8.70 1.00
C LEU A 173 12.48 -7.79 2.19
N ASP A 174 11.60 -6.80 1.95
CA ASP A 174 11.01 -5.95 2.99
C ASP A 174 12.06 -5.25 3.86
N LEU A 175 12.72 -4.25 3.28
CA LEU A 175 13.80 -3.52 3.91
C LEU A 175 13.30 -2.65 5.07
N CYS A 176 13.96 -2.75 6.24
CA CYS A 176 13.82 -1.74 7.28
C CYS A 176 14.68 -0.51 6.94
N TYR A 177 14.54 0.59 7.69
CA TYR A 177 15.23 1.84 7.41
C TYR A 177 16.77 1.69 7.37
N GLU A 178 17.35 0.93 8.28
CA GLU A 178 18.81 0.71 8.33
C GLU A 178 19.31 -0.07 7.11
N GLU A 179 18.52 -1.03 6.60
CA GLU A 179 18.83 -1.80 5.38
C GLU A 179 18.66 -0.92 4.14
N ASP A 180 17.54 -0.20 4.05
CA ASP A 180 17.18 0.71 2.96
C ASP A 180 18.23 1.82 2.76
N SER A 181 18.60 2.50 3.86
CA SER A 181 19.59 3.61 3.83
C SER A 181 21.00 3.21 3.40
N THR A 182 21.30 1.91 3.31
CA THR A 182 22.60 1.38 2.95
C THR A 182 22.55 0.40 1.78
N ALA A 183 21.37 0.20 1.20
CA ALA A 183 21.18 -0.70 0.06
C ALA A 183 21.90 -0.19 -1.19
N LEU A 184 22.42 -1.09 -2.02
CA LEU A 184 22.97 -0.77 -3.34
C LEU A 184 21.86 -0.48 -4.34
N VAL A 185 20.71 -1.14 -4.16
CA VAL A 185 19.48 -0.96 -4.95
C VAL A 185 18.31 -0.99 -3.99
N ASP A 186 17.43 -0.01 -4.08
CA ASP A 186 16.10 0.01 -3.48
C ASP A 186 15.05 -0.11 -4.57
N MET A 187 14.08 -0.99 -4.39
CA MET A 187 12.98 -1.18 -5.31
C MET A 187 11.67 -1.41 -4.56
N ASN A 188 10.64 -0.70 -5.01
CA ASN A 188 9.27 -0.89 -4.51
C ASN A 188 8.43 -1.51 -5.64
N VAL A 189 7.71 -2.56 -5.32
CA VAL A 189 6.89 -3.31 -6.28
C VAL A 189 5.46 -3.36 -5.78
N VAL A 190 4.52 -3.04 -6.66
CA VAL A 190 3.07 -3.15 -6.42
C VAL A 190 2.50 -4.13 -7.43
N MET A 191 1.79 -5.15 -6.95
CA MET A 191 1.19 -6.17 -7.82
C MET A 191 -0.23 -6.50 -7.39
N THR A 192 -1.00 -7.01 -8.35
CA THR A 192 -2.33 -7.59 -8.11
C THR A 192 -2.24 -9.06 -7.69
N GLY A 193 -3.36 -9.61 -7.22
CA GLY A 193 -3.48 -11.03 -6.90
C GLY A 193 -3.36 -11.96 -8.12
N ALA A 194 -3.55 -11.42 -9.33
CA ALA A 194 -3.33 -12.12 -10.61
C ALA A 194 -1.87 -12.01 -11.11
N TYR A 195 -0.96 -11.48 -10.28
CA TYR A 195 0.46 -11.25 -10.60
C TYR A 195 0.73 -10.18 -11.66
N ASP A 196 -0.22 -9.28 -11.92
CA ASP A 196 0.01 -8.13 -12.80
C ASP A 196 0.76 -7.03 -12.05
N PHE A 197 1.80 -6.49 -12.67
CA PHE A 197 2.52 -5.34 -12.12
C PHE A 197 1.69 -4.06 -12.27
N VAL A 198 1.48 -3.37 -11.17
CA VAL A 198 0.87 -2.04 -11.14
C VAL A 198 1.94 -0.95 -11.15
N GLU A 199 3.01 -1.18 -10.41
CA GLU A 199 4.16 -0.27 -10.33
C GLU A 199 5.43 -1.05 -10.02
N VAL A 200 6.52 -0.68 -10.69
CA VAL A 200 7.88 -1.10 -10.36
C VAL A 200 8.74 0.16 -10.34
N GLN A 201 9.21 0.53 -9.16
CA GLN A 201 10.06 1.70 -8.96
C GLN A 201 11.38 1.23 -8.32
N GLY A 202 12.48 1.30 -9.06
CA GLY A 202 13.79 0.85 -8.59
C GLY A 202 14.88 1.86 -8.87
N THR A 203 15.77 2.07 -7.91
CA THR A 203 16.89 2.99 -7.98
C THR A 203 18.18 2.29 -7.59
N GLY A 204 19.22 2.46 -8.40
CA GLY A 204 20.58 2.06 -8.03
C GLY A 204 21.25 3.20 -7.27
N GLU A 205 21.28 3.12 -5.94
CA GLU A 205 21.83 4.17 -5.08
C GLU A 205 23.36 4.19 -5.10
N GLY A 206 24.00 3.04 -5.09
CA GLY A 206 25.47 2.94 -5.11
C GLY A 206 26.07 2.61 -6.47
N ARG A 207 25.30 1.97 -7.37
CA ARG A 207 25.69 1.57 -8.72
C ARG A 207 24.49 1.20 -9.57
N PRO A 208 24.62 1.19 -10.90
CA PRO A 208 23.61 0.55 -11.76
C PRO A 208 23.42 -0.93 -11.40
N PHE A 209 22.23 -1.45 -11.60
CA PHE A 209 21.91 -2.86 -11.42
C PHE A 209 21.56 -3.53 -12.76
N SER A 210 21.92 -4.80 -12.86
CA SER A 210 21.76 -5.60 -14.07
C SER A 210 20.33 -6.13 -14.22
N ARG A 211 19.99 -6.54 -15.45
CA ARG A 211 18.73 -7.26 -15.72
C ARG A 211 18.57 -8.52 -14.86
N ARG A 212 19.67 -9.25 -14.61
CA ARG A 212 19.66 -10.45 -13.76
C ARG A 212 19.28 -10.12 -12.32
N GLU A 213 19.84 -9.06 -11.77
CA GLU A 213 19.51 -8.56 -10.43
C GLU A 213 18.06 -8.09 -10.36
N MET A 214 17.58 -7.34 -11.37
CA MET A 214 16.18 -6.95 -11.46
C MET A 214 15.25 -8.16 -11.45
N THR A 215 15.55 -9.20 -12.25
CA THR A 215 14.73 -10.42 -12.28
C THR A 215 14.68 -11.11 -10.92
N ALA A 216 15.82 -11.18 -10.21
CA ALA A 216 15.87 -11.76 -8.87
C ALA A 216 15.07 -10.95 -7.85
N LEU A 217 15.12 -9.62 -7.92
CA LEU A 217 14.33 -8.74 -7.06
C LEU A 217 12.83 -8.86 -7.33
N LEU A 218 12.42 -8.96 -8.60
CA LEU A 218 11.01 -9.15 -8.95
C LEU A 218 10.46 -10.49 -8.44
N ALA A 219 11.23 -11.60 -8.62
CA ALA A 219 10.83 -12.90 -8.09
C ALA A 219 10.71 -12.89 -6.56
N LEU A 220 11.59 -12.16 -5.87
CA LEU A 220 11.53 -11.99 -4.41
C LEU A 220 10.31 -11.13 -4.00
N ALA A 221 9.98 -10.12 -4.79
CA ALA A 221 8.80 -9.30 -4.57
C ALA A 221 7.50 -10.10 -4.73
N GLU A 222 7.40 -10.96 -5.76
CA GLU A 222 6.25 -11.86 -5.95
C GLU A 222 6.00 -12.71 -4.71
N LYS A 223 7.05 -13.35 -4.17
CA LYS A 223 6.94 -14.12 -2.92
C LYS A 223 6.40 -13.27 -1.77
N GLY A 224 6.95 -12.07 -1.58
CA GLY A 224 6.52 -11.18 -0.50
C GLY A 224 5.08 -10.72 -0.66
N ILE A 225 4.64 -10.46 -1.89
CA ILE A 225 3.27 -10.04 -2.21
C ILE A 225 2.27 -11.18 -1.95
N ASP A 226 2.61 -12.43 -2.27
CA ASP A 226 1.78 -13.58 -1.94
C ASP A 226 1.55 -13.71 -0.42
N GLU A 227 2.60 -13.54 0.36
CA GLU A 227 2.50 -13.57 1.83
C GLU A 227 1.66 -12.39 2.36
N LEU A 228 1.79 -11.19 1.77
CA LEU A 228 0.99 -10.01 2.12
C LEU A 228 -0.49 -10.21 1.78
N ILE A 229 -0.81 -10.70 0.57
CA ILE A 229 -2.19 -11.00 0.15
C ILE A 229 -2.82 -12.07 1.03
N ALA A 230 -2.07 -13.08 1.44
CA ALA A 230 -2.57 -14.07 2.40
C ALA A 230 -2.97 -13.39 3.73
N LYS A 231 -2.17 -12.43 4.21
CA LYS A 231 -2.47 -11.66 5.43
C LYS A 231 -3.64 -10.68 5.26
N GLU A 232 -3.80 -10.09 4.08
CA GLU A 232 -4.99 -9.28 3.75
C GLU A 232 -6.26 -10.15 3.81
N LYS A 233 -6.21 -11.36 3.24
CA LYS A 233 -7.33 -12.33 3.29
C LYS A 233 -7.64 -12.74 4.73
N ASP A 234 -6.63 -13.04 5.54
CA ASP A 234 -6.80 -13.34 6.97
C ASP A 234 -7.48 -12.16 7.71
N ALA A 235 -6.99 -10.95 7.47
CA ALA A 235 -7.53 -9.74 8.08
C ALA A 235 -8.97 -9.44 7.63
N LEU A 236 -9.28 -9.55 6.34
CA LEU A 236 -10.61 -9.29 5.79
C LEU A 236 -11.65 -10.32 6.25
N GLY A 237 -11.23 -11.56 6.46
CA GLY A 237 -12.13 -12.68 6.79
C GLY A 237 -12.98 -13.14 5.61
N GLY A 238 -13.52 -14.36 5.71
CA GLY A 238 -14.17 -15.03 4.58
C GLY A 238 -15.31 -14.23 3.92
N GLU A 239 -16.08 -13.47 4.71
CA GLU A 239 -17.18 -12.67 4.17
C GLU A 239 -16.74 -11.58 3.19
N LEU A 240 -15.64 -10.87 3.47
CA LEU A 240 -15.14 -9.80 2.60
C LEU A 240 -14.27 -10.35 1.48
N VAL A 241 -13.43 -11.35 1.77
CA VAL A 241 -12.61 -12.05 0.76
C VAL A 241 -13.48 -12.57 -0.39
N TRP A 242 -14.63 -13.16 -0.05
CA TRP A 242 -15.56 -13.70 -1.03
C TRP A 242 -16.17 -12.64 -1.97
N LYS A 243 -16.23 -11.36 -1.57
CA LYS A 243 -16.75 -10.27 -2.41
C LYS A 243 -15.73 -9.80 -3.46
N VAL A 244 -14.43 -9.88 -3.17
CA VAL A 244 -13.39 -9.44 -4.11
C VAL A 244 -13.41 -10.27 -5.40
N GLY A 245 -13.44 -9.61 -6.55
CA GLY A 245 -13.51 -10.24 -7.88
C GLY A 245 -14.91 -10.72 -8.27
N ARG A 246 -15.95 -10.44 -7.46
CA ARG A 246 -17.29 -10.91 -7.76
C ARG A 246 -18.02 -10.03 -8.76
N ILE A 247 -18.50 -10.65 -9.82
CA ILE A 247 -19.39 -10.07 -10.83
C ILE A 247 -20.82 -10.39 -10.43
N GLY A 248 -21.70 -9.38 -10.45
CA GLY A 248 -23.14 -9.51 -10.14
C GLY A 248 -23.94 -10.22 -11.21
#